data_498fcda07d058a2b9f13ad5624bf9232
#
_entry.id   498fcda07d058a2b9f13ad5624bf9232
#
_cell.length_a   1.000
_cell.length_b   1.000
_cell.length_c   1.000
_cell.angle_alpha   90.00
_cell.angle_beta   90.00
_cell.angle_gamma   90.00
#
_symmetry.space_group_name_H-M   'P 1'
#
loop_
_entity.id
_entity.type
_entity.pdbx_description
1 polymer ?
#
loop_
_entity_poly.entity_id
_entity_poly.type
_entity_poly.pdbx_seq_one_letter_code
_entity_poly.pdbx_strand_id
1 'polypeptide(L)'
;SHLESMPDFLPDRFEAGTPNLPGIFGLHAALQWLMEEGKNALSKEKEECGTDEKEECGTDEKQAFFLAALQKTREHELELTQAFLEILKGMEERDLLRVIGKRDTEGRAAVVSLQTRSRELSDTAFQLDARYGIMTRVGLHCAPSAHITLGSYPTGTIRFSFGWANTMEEVEYCGRALEELLCSPR
;
A
#
# COMPACT_ATOMS: atom_id res chain seq x y z
N SER A 1 7.35 -35.45 -31.70
CA SER A 1 7.44 -35.72 -30.25
C SER A 1 6.07 -35.55 -29.64
N HIS A 2 5.47 -36.65 -29.26
CA HIS A 2 4.19 -36.66 -28.54
C HIS A 2 4.47 -36.22 -27.09
N LEU A 3 4.15 -34.98 -26.75
CA LEU A 3 3.97 -34.55 -25.37
C LEU A 3 2.62 -35.12 -24.91
N GLU A 4 2.62 -36.34 -24.44
CA GLU A 4 1.42 -37.15 -24.19
C GLU A 4 0.84 -36.78 -22.85
N SER A 5 0.89 -35.98 -22.09
CA SER A 5 0.34 -35.61 -20.79
C SER A 5 1.41 -35.22 -19.77
N MET A 6 1.03 -34.31 -18.91
CA MET A 6 1.81 -34.00 -17.72
C MET A 6 1.90 -35.23 -16.82
N PRO A 7 3.05 -35.44 -16.14
CA PRO A 7 3.17 -36.53 -15.16
C PRO A 7 2.08 -36.46 -14.10
N ASP A 8 1.68 -37.59 -13.55
CA ASP A 8 0.63 -37.67 -12.53
C ASP A 8 1.15 -37.34 -11.11
N PHE A 9 2.46 -37.23 -10.93
CA PHE A 9 3.09 -36.95 -9.63
C PHE A 9 3.41 -35.48 -9.43
N LEU A 10 3.43 -35.02 -8.18
CA LEU A 10 3.80 -33.69 -7.79
C LEU A 10 5.33 -33.60 -7.56
N PRO A 11 5.96 -32.45 -7.86
CA PRO A 11 5.37 -31.18 -8.36
C PRO A 11 5.20 -31.12 -9.88
N ASP A 12 5.80 -32.06 -10.65
CA ASP A 12 5.93 -32.01 -12.12
C ASP A 12 4.59 -31.89 -12.83
N ARG A 13 3.50 -32.40 -12.23
CA ARG A 13 2.15 -32.27 -12.76
C ARG A 13 1.73 -30.82 -13.06
N PHE A 14 2.23 -29.87 -12.28
CA PHE A 14 1.90 -28.44 -12.40
C PHE A 14 3.06 -27.60 -12.93
N GLU A 15 4.20 -28.21 -13.23
CA GLU A 15 5.41 -27.55 -13.72
C GLU A 15 5.69 -27.90 -15.18
N ALA A 16 4.96 -27.28 -16.10
CA ALA A 16 5.10 -27.52 -17.54
C ALA A 16 6.41 -27.00 -18.15
N GLY A 17 7.24 -26.31 -17.38
CA GLY A 17 8.49 -25.70 -17.83
C GLY A 17 9.36 -25.25 -16.66
N THR A 18 10.41 -24.52 -16.94
CA THR A 18 11.34 -24.00 -15.93
C THR A 18 10.62 -23.12 -14.91
N PRO A 19 10.69 -23.43 -13.60
CA PRO A 19 10.09 -22.61 -12.56
C PRO A 19 10.59 -21.16 -12.58
N ASN A 20 9.76 -20.24 -12.12
CA ASN A 20 10.16 -18.84 -11.91
C ASN A 20 11.07 -18.72 -10.68
N LEU A 21 12.32 -19.17 -10.80
CA LEU A 21 13.29 -19.16 -9.71
C LEU A 21 13.50 -17.75 -9.12
N PRO A 22 13.65 -16.65 -9.91
CA PRO A 22 13.78 -15.31 -9.34
C PRO A 22 12.59 -14.93 -8.47
N GLY A 23 11.36 -15.27 -8.90
CA GLY A 23 10.15 -15.02 -8.11
C GLY A 23 10.09 -15.82 -6.82
N ILE A 24 10.52 -17.09 -6.85
CA ILE A 24 10.59 -17.97 -5.68
C ILE A 24 11.61 -17.42 -4.67
N PHE A 25 12.80 -17.04 -5.12
CA PHE A 25 13.81 -16.45 -4.24
C PHE A 25 13.37 -15.10 -3.68
N GLY A 26 12.70 -14.26 -4.49
CA GLY A 26 12.14 -12.99 -4.03
C GLY A 26 11.07 -13.19 -2.96
N LEU A 27 10.16 -14.15 -3.14
CA LEU A 27 9.16 -14.51 -2.14
C LEU A 27 9.83 -15.00 -0.84
N HIS A 28 10.83 -15.89 -0.96
CA HIS A 28 11.57 -16.39 0.19
C HIS A 28 12.20 -15.24 1.00
N ALA A 29 12.89 -14.32 0.33
CA ALA A 29 13.49 -13.16 0.97
C ALA A 29 12.45 -12.24 1.64
N ALA A 30 11.32 -12.02 1.01
CA ALA A 30 10.21 -11.24 1.58
C ALA A 30 9.64 -11.89 2.86
N LEU A 31 9.47 -13.22 2.85
CA LEU A 31 9.02 -13.95 4.03
C LEU A 31 10.04 -13.92 5.16
N GLN A 32 11.34 -14.04 4.85
CA GLN A 32 12.41 -13.92 5.86
C GLN A 32 12.41 -12.52 6.47
N TRP A 33 12.28 -11.49 5.66
CA TRP A 33 12.19 -10.10 6.13
C TRP A 33 10.99 -9.91 7.08
N LEU A 34 9.80 -10.39 6.70
CA LEU A 34 8.61 -10.32 7.56
C LEU A 34 8.83 -11.03 8.90
N MET A 35 9.46 -12.21 8.89
CA MET A 35 9.77 -12.94 10.13
C MET A 35 10.71 -12.14 11.03
N GLU A 36 11.73 -11.51 10.48
CA GLU A 36 12.69 -10.70 11.24
C GLU A 36 12.03 -9.44 11.82
N GLU A 37 11.21 -8.74 11.03
CA GLU A 37 10.44 -7.58 11.50
C GLU A 37 9.48 -7.95 12.64
N GLY A 38 8.78 -9.08 12.53
CA GLY A 38 7.88 -9.56 13.57
C GLY A 38 8.62 -9.98 14.87
N LYS A 39 9.75 -10.62 14.72
CA LYS A 39 10.62 -10.96 15.85
C LYS A 39 11.09 -9.70 16.58
N ASN A 40 11.53 -8.68 15.81
CA ASN A 40 11.96 -7.40 16.38
C ASN A 40 10.81 -6.66 17.07
N ALA A 41 9.60 -6.72 16.52
CA ALA A 41 8.41 -6.11 17.12
C ALA A 41 8.09 -6.74 18.47
N LEU A 42 7.98 -8.07 18.54
CA LEU A 42 7.69 -8.79 19.79
C LEU A 42 8.80 -8.69 20.82
N SER A 43 10.07 -8.58 20.41
CA SER A 43 11.19 -8.38 21.34
C SER A 43 11.11 -7.03 22.03
N LYS A 44 10.74 -5.97 21.32
CA LYS A 44 10.54 -4.63 21.91
C LYS A 44 9.38 -4.61 22.90
N GLU A 45 8.27 -5.24 22.56
CA GLU A 45 7.12 -5.36 23.48
C GLU A 45 7.47 -6.12 24.78
N LYS A 46 8.31 -7.19 24.68
CA LYS A 46 8.79 -7.94 25.85
C LYS A 46 9.74 -7.11 26.72
N GLU A 47 10.65 -6.33 26.12
CA GLU A 47 11.55 -5.42 26.86
C GLU A 47 10.75 -4.34 27.62
N GLU A 48 9.71 -3.79 27.00
CA GLU A 48 8.82 -2.81 27.65
C GLU A 48 7.96 -3.43 28.76
N CYS A 49 7.63 -4.72 28.67
CA CYS A 49 6.81 -5.45 29.65
C CYS A 49 7.63 -6.21 30.73
N GLY A 50 8.94 -6.31 30.58
CA GLY A 50 9.86 -6.88 31.62
C GLY A 50 9.81 -8.40 31.75
N THR A 51 9.45 -9.16 30.73
CA THR A 51 9.40 -10.63 30.74
C THR A 51 10.49 -11.25 29.86
N ASP A 52 11.49 -11.86 30.53
CA ASP A 52 12.59 -12.61 29.89
C ASP A 52 12.27 -14.12 29.86
N GLU A 53 11.51 -14.59 28.90
CA GLU A 53 11.39 -16.02 28.60
C GLU A 53 11.91 -16.31 27.19
N LYS A 54 12.99 -17.10 27.11
CA LYS A 54 13.54 -17.65 25.86
C LYS A 54 12.90 -19.02 25.63
N GLU A 55 11.90 -19.10 24.78
CA GLU A 55 11.37 -20.37 24.28
C GLU A 55 11.95 -20.70 22.89
N GLU A 56 12.13 -22.03 22.61
CA GLU A 56 12.57 -22.52 21.30
C GLU A 56 11.49 -22.31 20.24
N CYS A 57 11.90 -21.79 19.07
CA CYS A 57 11.04 -21.35 17.97
C CYS A 57 10.24 -22.52 17.33
N GLY A 58 9.03 -22.76 17.82
CA GLY A 58 8.05 -23.67 17.23
C GLY A 58 7.28 -23.09 16.01
N THR A 59 6.40 -23.88 15.43
CA THR A 59 5.55 -23.46 14.30
C THR A 59 4.62 -22.30 14.69
N ASP A 60 4.12 -22.31 15.93
CA ASP A 60 3.23 -21.31 16.48
C ASP A 60 3.95 -19.96 16.67
N GLU A 61 5.22 -19.98 17.02
CA GLU A 61 6.04 -18.78 17.18
C GLU A 61 6.33 -18.10 15.85
N LYS A 62 6.59 -18.87 14.79
CA LYS A 62 6.72 -18.31 13.43
C LYS A 62 5.45 -17.60 12.99
N GLN A 63 4.30 -18.19 13.28
CA GLN A 63 3.01 -17.54 12.98
C GLN A 63 2.84 -16.25 13.77
N ALA A 64 3.24 -16.22 15.03
CA ALA A 64 3.23 -15.01 15.87
C ALA A 64 4.11 -13.90 15.27
N PHE A 65 5.31 -14.23 14.78
CA PHE A 65 6.18 -13.27 14.09
C PHE A 65 5.52 -12.67 12.85
N PHE A 66 4.90 -13.48 12.00
CA PHE A 66 4.19 -12.98 10.84
C PHE A 66 3.03 -12.05 11.22
N LEU A 67 2.24 -12.44 12.20
CA LEU A 67 1.12 -11.60 12.65
C LEU A 67 1.60 -10.27 13.24
N ALA A 68 2.66 -10.28 14.05
CA ALA A 68 3.25 -9.07 14.60
C ALA A 68 3.83 -8.14 13.51
N ALA A 69 4.52 -8.72 12.50
CA ALA A 69 5.00 -7.94 11.36
C ALA A 69 3.86 -7.28 10.57
N LEU A 70 2.81 -8.04 10.27
CA LEU A 70 1.64 -7.53 9.55
C LEU A 70 0.90 -6.46 10.35
N GLN A 71 0.78 -6.64 11.67
CA GLN A 71 0.17 -5.66 12.56
C GLN A 71 0.97 -4.35 12.56
N LYS A 72 2.29 -4.43 12.78
CA LYS A 72 3.19 -3.27 12.76
C LYS A 72 3.16 -2.53 11.42
N THR A 73 3.20 -3.28 10.30
CA THR A 73 3.09 -2.71 8.96
C THR A 73 1.77 -1.96 8.80
N ARG A 74 0.67 -2.59 9.20
CA ARG A 74 -0.67 -2.00 9.13
C ARG A 74 -0.78 -0.71 9.95
N GLU A 75 -0.27 -0.70 11.17
CA GLU A 75 -0.30 0.47 12.05
C GLU A 75 0.44 1.64 11.41
N HIS A 76 1.67 1.41 10.96
CA HIS A 76 2.47 2.41 10.24
C HIS A 76 1.75 2.96 8.99
N GLU A 77 1.25 2.08 8.14
CA GLU A 77 0.55 2.46 6.92
C GLU A 77 -0.73 3.27 7.20
N LEU A 78 -1.46 2.93 8.26
CA LEU A 78 -2.66 3.67 8.66
C LEU A 78 -2.32 5.02 9.31
N GLU A 79 -1.21 5.13 10.03
CA GLU A 79 -0.71 6.40 10.54
C GLU A 79 -0.40 7.38 9.41
N LEU A 80 0.35 6.92 8.39
CA LEU A 80 0.62 7.70 7.19
C LEU A 80 -0.66 8.11 6.46
N THR A 81 -1.61 7.19 6.36
CA THR A 81 -2.92 7.43 5.74
C THR A 81 -3.73 8.48 6.49
N GLN A 82 -3.74 8.43 7.82
CA GLN A 82 -4.43 9.40 8.67
C GLN A 82 -3.83 10.79 8.48
N ALA A 83 -2.51 10.91 8.54
CA ALA A 83 -1.82 12.18 8.33
C ALA A 83 -2.13 12.78 6.95
N PHE A 84 -2.13 11.95 5.91
CA PHE A 84 -2.49 12.41 4.57
C PHE A 84 -3.93 12.89 4.48
N LEU A 85 -4.89 12.16 5.07
CA LEU A 85 -6.29 12.55 5.10
C LEU A 85 -6.50 13.89 5.83
N GLU A 86 -5.76 14.17 6.90
CA GLU A 86 -5.79 15.43 7.62
C GLU A 86 -5.29 16.59 6.76
N ILE A 87 -4.19 16.40 6.02
CA ILE A 87 -3.69 17.37 5.06
C ILE A 87 -4.73 17.65 3.96
N LEU A 88 -5.34 16.61 3.42
CA LEU A 88 -6.35 16.74 2.35
C LEU A 88 -7.62 17.45 2.82
N LYS A 89 -7.98 17.34 4.09
CA LYS A 89 -9.16 17.99 4.67
C LYS A 89 -9.15 19.50 4.44
N GLY A 90 -8.02 20.16 4.70
CA GLY A 90 -7.88 21.59 4.45
C GLY A 90 -8.00 21.98 2.97
N MET A 91 -7.59 21.10 2.06
CA MET A 91 -7.77 21.31 0.62
C MET A 91 -9.22 21.05 0.18
N GLU A 92 -9.89 20.05 0.78
CA GLU A 92 -11.30 19.75 0.51
C GLU A 92 -12.21 20.88 0.98
N GLU A 93 -11.94 21.49 2.14
CA GLU A 93 -12.65 22.67 2.66
C GLU A 93 -12.53 23.91 1.74
N ARG A 94 -11.43 24.02 1.00
CA ARG A 94 -11.21 25.07 -0.02
C ARG A 94 -11.71 24.69 -1.41
N ASP A 95 -12.42 23.57 -1.55
CA ASP A 95 -12.93 23.00 -2.82
C ASP A 95 -11.85 22.78 -3.91
N LEU A 96 -10.63 22.50 -3.51
CA LEU A 96 -9.53 22.21 -4.44
C LEU A 96 -9.60 20.75 -4.95
N LEU A 97 -10.09 19.86 -4.11
CA LEU A 97 -10.23 18.44 -4.39
C LEU A 97 -11.43 17.84 -3.65
N ARG A 98 -11.72 16.57 -3.94
CA ARG A 98 -12.69 15.75 -3.22
C ARG A 98 -12.07 14.39 -2.93
N VAL A 99 -12.01 14.00 -1.67
CA VAL A 99 -11.64 12.64 -1.26
C VAL A 99 -12.80 11.69 -1.57
N ILE A 100 -12.51 10.56 -2.18
CA ILE A 100 -13.48 9.52 -2.50
C ILE A 100 -13.41 8.41 -1.48
N GLY A 101 -14.54 8.12 -0.83
CA GLY A 101 -14.65 7.13 0.24
C GLY A 101 -14.58 7.72 1.64
N LYS A 102 -14.19 6.90 2.62
CA LYS A 102 -14.10 7.29 4.04
C LYS A 102 -13.02 8.35 4.28
N ARG A 103 -13.18 9.15 5.34
CA ARG A 103 -12.23 10.17 5.79
C ARG A 103 -11.54 9.81 7.11
N ASP A 104 -11.67 8.56 7.49
CA ASP A 104 -11.04 7.95 8.65
C ASP A 104 -10.29 6.68 8.24
N THR A 105 -9.59 6.05 9.16
CA THR A 105 -8.81 4.82 8.94
C THR A 105 -9.53 3.55 9.36
N GLU A 106 -10.75 3.65 9.89
CA GLU A 106 -11.52 2.48 10.37
C GLU A 106 -11.91 1.55 9.21
N GLY A 107 -11.47 0.29 9.26
CA GLY A 107 -11.73 -0.71 8.22
C GLY A 107 -11.19 -0.34 6.84
N ARG A 108 -10.13 0.47 6.78
CA ARG A 108 -9.50 0.98 5.56
C ARG A 108 -8.18 0.27 5.27
N ALA A 109 -7.83 0.14 4.00
CA ALA A 109 -6.45 -0.08 3.55
C ALA A 109 -5.73 1.27 3.41
N ALA A 110 -4.41 1.26 3.38
CA ALA A 110 -3.56 2.45 3.23
C ALA A 110 -3.61 3.03 1.79
N VAL A 111 -4.81 3.32 1.34
CA VAL A 111 -5.09 3.80 -0.01
C VAL A 111 -6.02 5.00 0.08
N VAL A 112 -5.65 6.12 -0.54
CA VAL A 112 -6.48 7.32 -0.64
C VAL A 112 -6.73 7.64 -2.10
N SER A 113 -7.99 7.79 -2.47
CA SER A 113 -8.43 8.18 -3.81
C SER A 113 -9.08 9.55 -3.77
N LEU A 114 -8.73 10.42 -4.71
CA LEU A 114 -9.30 11.76 -4.79
C LEU A 114 -9.58 12.20 -6.24
N GLN A 115 -10.42 13.20 -6.37
CA GLN A 115 -10.65 13.96 -7.60
C GLN A 115 -10.23 15.41 -7.38
N THR A 116 -9.57 16.01 -8.35
CA THR A 116 -9.22 17.43 -8.38
C THR A 116 -10.34 18.24 -9.01
N ARG A 117 -10.49 19.52 -8.62
CA ARG A 117 -11.53 20.42 -9.15
C ARG A 117 -11.04 21.30 -10.30
N SER A 118 -9.81 21.81 -10.16
CA SER A 118 -9.27 22.83 -11.09
C SER A 118 -8.45 22.24 -12.24
N ARG A 119 -8.03 20.98 -12.16
CA ARG A 119 -7.16 20.31 -13.13
C ARG A 119 -7.69 18.93 -13.51
N GLU A 120 -7.36 18.50 -14.71
CA GLU A 120 -7.56 17.12 -15.15
C GLU A 120 -6.74 16.16 -14.28
N LEU A 121 -7.31 14.98 -13.98
CA LEU A 121 -6.66 13.99 -13.13
C LEU A 121 -5.35 13.48 -13.72
N SER A 122 -5.34 13.26 -15.04
CA SER A 122 -4.14 12.79 -15.76
C SER A 122 -3.03 13.83 -15.77
N ASP A 123 -3.36 15.13 -15.96
CA ASP A 123 -2.38 16.21 -15.86
C ASP A 123 -1.83 16.34 -14.45
N THR A 124 -2.70 16.29 -13.44
CA THR A 124 -2.27 16.33 -12.05
C THR A 124 -1.30 15.18 -11.71
N ALA A 125 -1.64 13.95 -12.09
CA ALA A 125 -0.78 12.80 -11.87
C ALA A 125 0.56 12.91 -12.61
N PHE A 126 0.53 13.38 -13.87
CA PHE A 126 1.73 13.62 -14.65
C PHE A 126 2.64 14.69 -14.02
N GLN A 127 2.07 15.80 -13.53
CA GLN A 127 2.86 16.85 -12.89
C GLN A 127 3.43 16.40 -11.54
N LEU A 128 2.69 15.60 -10.77
CA LEU A 128 3.17 15.00 -9.52
C LEU A 128 4.41 14.13 -9.76
N ASP A 129 4.40 13.32 -10.81
CA ASP A 129 5.55 12.49 -11.18
C ASP A 129 6.69 13.35 -11.74
N ALA A 130 6.42 14.15 -12.79
CA ALA A 130 7.47 14.86 -13.53
C ALA A 130 8.19 15.95 -12.72
N ARG A 131 7.48 16.65 -11.81
CA ARG A 131 8.04 17.79 -11.05
C ARG A 131 8.45 17.42 -9.64
N TYR A 132 7.76 16.46 -9.03
CA TYR A 132 7.91 16.15 -7.61
C TYR A 132 8.37 14.71 -7.35
N GLY A 133 8.47 13.87 -8.40
CA GLY A 133 8.84 12.46 -8.27
C GLY A 133 7.80 11.60 -7.53
N ILE A 134 6.54 12.06 -7.48
CA ILE A 134 5.45 11.40 -6.75
C ILE A 134 4.65 10.55 -7.75
N MET A 135 4.87 9.25 -7.71
CA MET A 135 4.19 8.28 -8.56
C MET A 135 2.82 7.93 -8.00
N THR A 136 1.77 8.19 -8.78
CA THR A 136 0.38 7.86 -8.44
C THR A 136 -0.26 7.04 -9.56
N ARG A 137 -1.44 6.49 -9.30
CA ARG A 137 -2.21 5.84 -10.33
C ARG A 137 -3.49 6.63 -10.61
N VAL A 138 -3.80 6.89 -11.90
CA VAL A 138 -4.98 7.64 -12.32
C VAL A 138 -5.93 6.77 -13.12
N GLY A 139 -7.23 7.05 -13.03
CA GLY A 139 -8.31 6.45 -13.82
C GLY A 139 -9.27 5.58 -13.02
N LEU A 140 -9.86 4.58 -13.69
CA LEU A 140 -10.92 3.72 -13.12
C LEU A 140 -10.38 2.51 -12.33
N HIS A 141 -9.08 2.29 -12.30
CA HIS A 141 -8.41 1.21 -11.54
C HIS A 141 -8.98 -0.19 -11.79
N CYS A 142 -9.49 -0.47 -13.00
CA CYS A 142 -10.19 -1.70 -13.37
C CYS A 142 -11.47 -1.98 -12.55
N ALA A 143 -12.07 -0.95 -11.96
CA ALA A 143 -13.24 -1.04 -11.07
C ALA A 143 -14.36 -0.05 -11.45
N PRO A 144 -14.88 -0.06 -12.69
CA PRO A 144 -15.88 0.91 -13.13
C PRO A 144 -17.16 0.90 -12.28
N SER A 145 -17.61 -0.27 -11.83
CA SER A 145 -18.78 -0.39 -10.96
C SER A 145 -18.60 0.32 -9.61
N ALA A 146 -17.41 0.25 -9.01
CA ALA A 146 -17.11 0.99 -7.78
C ALA A 146 -17.16 2.51 -8.03
N HIS A 147 -16.61 2.98 -9.15
CA HIS A 147 -16.67 4.40 -9.51
C HIS A 147 -18.09 4.90 -9.78
N ILE A 148 -18.97 4.07 -10.35
CA ILE A 148 -20.39 4.40 -10.50
C ILE A 148 -21.04 4.56 -9.12
N THR A 149 -20.86 3.60 -8.22
CA THR A 149 -21.41 3.65 -6.86
C THR A 149 -20.89 4.85 -6.07
N LEU A 150 -19.62 5.22 -6.21
CA LEU A 150 -18.99 6.33 -5.47
C LEU A 150 -19.16 7.70 -6.17
N GLY A 151 -19.80 7.73 -7.34
CA GLY A 151 -20.03 8.97 -8.09
C GLY A 151 -18.76 9.59 -8.67
N SER A 152 -17.77 8.78 -9.01
CA SER A 152 -16.52 9.19 -9.65
C SER A 152 -16.36 8.69 -11.08
N TYR A 153 -17.37 8.00 -11.62
CA TYR A 153 -17.45 7.62 -13.02
C TYR A 153 -17.96 8.81 -13.89
N PRO A 154 -17.50 8.99 -15.14
CA PRO A 154 -16.48 8.21 -15.86
C PRO A 154 -15.03 8.65 -15.63
N THR A 155 -14.80 9.73 -14.93
CA THR A 155 -13.50 10.39 -14.79
C THR A 155 -12.48 9.54 -14.03
N GLY A 156 -12.94 8.75 -13.05
CA GLY A 156 -12.06 8.00 -12.16
C GLY A 156 -11.47 8.86 -11.04
N THR A 157 -10.33 8.47 -10.52
CA THR A 157 -9.62 9.13 -9.41
C THR A 157 -8.11 9.10 -9.60
N ILE A 158 -7.39 9.95 -8.87
CA ILE A 158 -5.97 9.76 -8.58
C ILE A 158 -5.88 8.97 -7.28
N ARG A 159 -5.11 7.88 -7.28
CA ARG A 159 -4.92 6.99 -6.14
C ARG A 159 -3.52 7.11 -5.59
N PHE A 160 -3.42 7.40 -4.31
CA PHE A 160 -2.23 7.33 -3.49
C PHE A 160 -2.27 6.03 -2.67
N SER A 161 -1.14 5.37 -2.55
CA SER A 161 -1.00 4.13 -1.79
C SER A 161 0.26 4.21 -0.96
N PHE A 162 0.13 4.01 0.35
CA PHE A 162 1.25 4.04 1.29
C PHE A 162 1.66 2.61 1.62
N GLY A 163 2.94 2.38 1.77
CA GLY A 163 3.51 1.10 2.15
C GLY A 163 4.54 1.26 3.26
N TRP A 164 5.04 0.13 3.74
CA TRP A 164 6.01 0.04 4.81
C TRP A 164 7.24 0.96 4.66
N ALA A 165 7.69 1.16 3.43
CA ALA A 165 8.88 1.97 3.15
C ALA A 165 8.64 3.48 3.11
N ASN A 166 7.38 3.92 3.10
CA ASN A 166 7.07 5.35 3.08
C ASN A 166 7.28 5.97 4.46
N THR A 167 7.61 7.26 4.47
CA THR A 167 7.84 8.03 5.69
C THR A 167 6.81 9.15 5.87
N MET A 168 6.72 9.70 7.07
CA MET A 168 5.85 10.83 7.37
C MET A 168 6.28 12.08 6.59
N GLU A 169 7.59 12.29 6.42
CA GLU A 169 8.15 13.39 5.64
C GLU A 169 7.74 13.33 4.16
N GLU A 170 7.65 12.11 3.59
CA GLU A 170 7.15 11.91 2.23
C GLU A 170 5.65 12.24 2.12
N VAL A 171 4.85 11.88 3.12
CA VAL A 171 3.43 12.23 3.18
C VAL A 171 3.23 13.75 3.24
N GLU A 172 3.97 14.45 4.09
CA GLU A 172 3.95 15.90 4.19
C GLU A 172 4.42 16.57 2.89
N TYR A 173 5.50 16.04 2.30
CA TYR A 173 6.00 16.51 1.00
C TYR A 173 4.95 16.35 -0.09
N CYS A 174 4.28 15.20 -0.15
CA CYS A 174 3.20 14.92 -1.09
C CYS A 174 2.04 15.91 -0.90
N GLY A 175 1.67 16.21 0.33
CA GLY A 175 0.65 17.20 0.66
C GLY A 175 1.01 18.58 0.12
N ARG A 176 2.22 19.08 0.41
CA ARG A 176 2.70 20.37 -0.09
C ARG A 176 2.76 20.44 -1.62
N ALA A 177 3.27 19.40 -2.27
CA ALA A 177 3.34 19.33 -3.73
C ALA A 177 1.95 19.37 -4.38
N LEU A 178 1.01 18.63 -3.82
CA LEU A 178 -0.38 18.60 -4.30
C LEU A 178 -1.05 19.97 -4.12
N GLU A 179 -0.88 20.63 -2.98
CA GLU A 179 -1.43 21.96 -2.70
C GLU A 179 -0.85 23.01 -3.66
N GLU A 180 0.47 23.05 -3.82
CA GLU A 180 1.15 23.96 -4.75
C GLU A 180 0.61 23.79 -6.18
N LEU A 181 0.47 22.52 -6.61
CA LEU A 181 0.00 22.21 -7.95
C LEU A 181 -1.46 22.63 -8.18
N LEU A 182 -2.34 22.44 -7.18
CA LEU A 182 -3.76 22.78 -7.28
C LEU A 182 -4.04 24.29 -7.12
N CYS A 183 -3.17 25.02 -6.41
CA CYS A 183 -3.26 26.46 -6.23
C CYS A 183 -2.58 27.26 -7.36
N SER A 184 -1.68 26.64 -8.13
CA SER A 184 -0.97 27.32 -9.22
C SER A 184 -1.90 27.54 -10.42
N PRO A 185 -1.85 28.72 -11.08
CA PRO A 185 -2.54 28.94 -12.33
C PRO A 185 -2.05 27.95 -13.41
N ARG A 186 -2.94 27.64 -14.36
CA ARG A 186 -2.62 26.75 -15.50
C ARG A 186 -1.61 27.36 -16.44
#